data_29b702337bdad0c716d6205f4d06336e
#
_entry.id   29b702337bdad0c716d6205f4d06336e
#
_cell.length_a   1.000
_cell.length_b   1.000
_cell.length_c   1.000
_cell.angle_alpha   90.00
_cell.angle_beta   90.00
_cell.angle_gamma   90.00
#
_symmetry.space_group_name_H-M   'P 1'
#
loop_
_entity.id
_entity.type
_entity.pdbx_description
1 polymer ?
#
loop_
_entity_poly.entity_id
_entity_poly.type
_entity_poly.pdbx_seq_one_letter_code
_entity_poly.pdbx_strand_id
1 'polypeptide(L)'
;LSNSIAARNKRNKRKGADWESDLRDGLRSEGFDVESLRLAGAEDEGDMVIREGDGKYLVIEAKNAKFEPGVFLGQAIVERENFAKHRSLDIDDVDSIVVVKRRGKNWRQAFVLTTVENFLGLDPK
;
A
#
# COMPACT_ATOMS: atom_id res chain seq x y z
N LEU A 1 -23.52 -15.23 -19.44
CA LEU A 1 -22.45 -14.69 -20.25
C LEU A 1 -22.43 -13.17 -20.22
N SER A 2 -23.60 -12.54 -20.37
CA SER A 2 -23.71 -11.08 -20.35
C SER A 2 -23.24 -10.45 -19.04
N ASN A 3 -23.34 -11.19 -17.93
CA ASN A 3 -22.95 -10.70 -16.61
C ASN A 3 -21.47 -10.94 -16.27
N SER A 4 -20.71 -11.56 -17.17
CA SER A 4 -19.37 -12.02 -16.87
C SER A 4 -18.41 -10.88 -16.54
N ILE A 5 -18.49 -9.74 -17.25
CA ILE A 5 -17.62 -8.59 -16.99
C ILE A 5 -17.95 -7.94 -15.65
N ALA A 6 -19.24 -7.69 -15.39
CA ALA A 6 -19.67 -7.10 -14.13
C ALA A 6 -19.35 -8.01 -12.95
N ALA A 7 -19.61 -9.33 -13.10
CA ALA A 7 -19.29 -10.29 -12.04
C ALA A 7 -17.80 -10.37 -11.78
N ARG A 8 -16.97 -10.34 -12.83
CA ARG A 8 -15.52 -10.34 -12.71
C ARG A 8 -15.01 -9.09 -12.00
N ASN A 9 -15.54 -7.92 -12.38
CA ASN A 9 -15.17 -6.66 -11.75
C ASN A 9 -15.53 -6.65 -10.26
N LYS A 10 -16.70 -7.18 -9.92
CA LYS A 10 -17.13 -7.31 -8.53
C LYS A 10 -16.21 -8.24 -7.74
N ARG A 11 -15.83 -9.38 -8.32
CA ARG A 11 -14.88 -10.30 -7.69
C ARG A 11 -13.53 -9.66 -7.51
N ASN A 12 -13.04 -8.91 -8.49
CA ASN A 12 -11.74 -8.24 -8.41
C ASN A 12 -11.73 -7.17 -7.31
N LYS A 13 -12.80 -6.41 -7.16
CA LYS A 13 -12.93 -5.44 -6.07
C LYS A 13 -12.94 -6.13 -4.72
N ARG A 14 -13.66 -7.25 -4.61
CA ARG A 14 -13.71 -8.04 -3.37
C ARG A 14 -12.34 -8.60 -3.02
N LYS A 15 -11.63 -9.15 -4.00
CA LYS A 15 -10.27 -9.68 -3.79
C LYS A 15 -9.33 -8.59 -3.26
N GLY A 16 -9.40 -7.39 -3.84
CA GLY A 16 -8.60 -6.26 -3.38
C GLY A 16 -8.93 -5.86 -1.96
N ALA A 17 -10.23 -5.72 -1.64
CA ALA A 17 -10.69 -5.35 -0.31
C ALA A 17 -10.35 -6.42 0.72
N ASP A 18 -10.49 -7.70 0.37
CA ASP A 18 -10.16 -8.81 1.26
C ASP A 18 -8.67 -8.86 1.56
N TRP A 19 -7.85 -8.65 0.54
CA TRP A 19 -6.39 -8.61 0.71
C TRP A 19 -5.95 -7.45 1.61
N GLU A 20 -6.51 -6.28 1.37
CA GLU A 20 -6.23 -5.10 2.18
C GLU A 20 -6.59 -5.34 3.65
N SER A 21 -7.77 -5.93 3.89
CA SER A 21 -8.22 -6.27 5.25
C SER A 21 -7.33 -7.31 5.90
N ASP A 22 -6.96 -8.35 5.17
CA ASP A 22 -6.08 -9.41 5.67
C ASP A 22 -4.74 -8.85 6.10
N LEU A 23 -4.16 -7.99 5.27
CA LEU A 23 -2.87 -7.37 5.56
C LEU A 23 -2.97 -6.46 6.78
N ARG A 24 -3.97 -5.59 6.81
CA ARG A 24 -4.19 -4.66 7.93
C ARG A 24 -4.38 -5.40 9.24
N ASP A 25 -5.29 -6.39 9.25
CA ASP A 25 -5.61 -7.13 10.46
C ASP A 25 -4.42 -7.97 10.92
N GLY A 26 -3.69 -8.54 9.98
CA GLY A 26 -2.46 -9.27 10.27
C GLY A 26 -1.41 -8.39 10.93
N LEU A 27 -1.17 -7.22 10.37
CA LEU A 27 -0.22 -6.26 10.93
C LEU A 27 -0.63 -5.82 12.33
N ARG A 28 -1.91 -5.52 12.52
CA ARG A 28 -2.44 -5.14 13.85
C ARG A 28 -2.26 -6.26 14.86
N SER A 29 -2.46 -7.50 14.45
CA SER A 29 -2.30 -8.66 15.36
C SER A 29 -0.85 -8.83 15.81
N GLU A 30 0.11 -8.34 15.04
CA GLU A 30 1.54 -8.36 15.40
C GLU A 30 1.96 -7.11 16.19
N GLY A 31 1.02 -6.23 16.52
CA GLY A 31 1.29 -5.06 17.35
C GLY A 31 1.60 -3.77 16.63
N PHE A 32 1.47 -3.75 15.30
CA PHE A 32 1.70 -2.51 14.55
C PHE A 32 0.51 -1.55 14.68
N ASP A 33 0.80 -0.26 14.76
CA ASP A 33 -0.21 0.79 14.79
C ASP A 33 -0.61 1.14 13.36
N VAL A 34 -1.67 0.51 12.87
CA VAL A 34 -2.11 0.64 11.48
C VAL A 34 -3.44 1.36 11.40
N GLU A 35 -3.50 2.39 10.56
CA GLU A 35 -4.71 3.11 10.23
C GLU A 35 -5.05 2.88 8.76
N SER A 36 -6.33 2.58 8.48
CA SER A 36 -6.84 2.54 7.11
C SER A 36 -6.99 3.96 6.58
N LEU A 37 -6.60 4.16 5.32
CA LEU A 37 -6.71 5.45 4.66
C LEU A 37 -7.89 5.44 3.71
N ARG A 38 -8.47 6.62 3.47
CA ARG A 38 -9.60 6.77 2.55
C ARG A 38 -9.09 7.03 1.13
N LEU A 39 -9.82 6.48 0.16
CA LEU A 39 -9.57 6.80 -1.23
C LEU A 39 -10.02 8.24 -1.51
N ALA A 40 -9.20 8.98 -2.25
CA ALA A 40 -9.46 10.38 -2.58
C ALA A 40 -9.11 10.70 -4.03
N GLY A 41 -9.21 9.72 -4.93
CA GLY A 41 -8.90 9.88 -6.35
C GLY A 41 -7.45 10.29 -6.56
N ALA A 42 -7.22 11.43 -7.23
CA ALA A 42 -5.86 11.92 -7.50
C ALA A 42 -5.12 12.33 -6.23
N GLU A 43 -5.85 12.48 -5.12
CA GLU A 43 -5.28 12.85 -3.82
C GLU A 43 -5.10 11.64 -2.90
N ASP A 44 -5.15 10.43 -3.45
CA ASP A 44 -4.98 9.20 -2.67
C ASP A 44 -3.66 9.18 -1.92
N GLU A 45 -3.72 8.67 -0.69
CA GLU A 45 -2.58 8.57 0.22
C GLU A 45 -2.11 7.12 0.40
N GLY A 46 -2.73 6.18 -0.29
CA GLY A 46 -2.48 4.76 -0.13
C GLY A 46 -3.62 4.06 0.59
N ASP A 47 -3.43 2.78 0.89
CA ASP A 47 -4.48 1.96 1.51
C ASP A 47 -4.44 2.02 3.03
N MET A 48 -3.26 2.08 3.60
CA MET A 48 -3.07 2.13 5.03
C MET A 48 -1.73 2.76 5.39
N VAL A 49 -1.58 3.15 6.64
CA VAL A 49 -0.33 3.68 7.14
C VAL A 49 0.01 3.02 8.47
N ILE A 50 1.29 2.71 8.65
CA ILE A 50 1.84 2.30 9.95
C ILE A 50 2.49 3.53 10.57
N ARG A 51 2.09 3.85 11.81
CA ARG A 51 2.78 4.85 12.62
C ARG A 51 3.92 4.14 13.33
N GLU A 52 5.14 4.51 12.97
CA GLU A 52 6.34 3.84 13.49
C GLU A 52 6.87 4.45 14.79
N GLY A 53 6.24 5.54 15.24
CA GLY A 53 6.73 6.32 16.35
C GLY A 53 7.72 7.39 15.90
N ASP A 54 8.09 8.29 16.80
CA ASP A 54 9.04 9.38 16.54
C ASP A 54 8.68 10.26 15.33
N GLY A 55 7.40 10.33 14.99
CA GLY A 55 6.93 11.12 13.86
C GLY A 55 7.20 10.49 12.49
N LYS A 56 7.51 9.20 12.45
CA LYS A 56 7.76 8.47 11.19
C LYS A 56 6.52 7.67 10.79
N TYR A 57 6.31 7.56 9.48
CA TYR A 57 5.15 6.91 8.90
C TYR A 57 5.57 6.03 7.73
N LEU A 58 4.93 4.86 7.62
CA LEU A 58 5.09 3.97 6.48
C LEU A 58 3.75 3.81 5.79
N VAL A 59 3.60 4.39 4.61
CA VAL A 59 2.41 4.27 3.78
C VAL A 59 2.49 2.97 2.99
N ILE A 60 1.41 2.22 2.97
CA ILE A 60 1.34 0.93 2.29
C ILE A 60 0.27 0.97 1.20
N GLU A 61 0.67 0.57 0.00
CA GLU A 61 -0.23 0.27 -1.11
C GLU A 61 -0.36 -1.25 -1.20
N ALA A 62 -1.55 -1.78 -0.94
CA ALA A 62 -1.81 -3.21 -0.99
C ALA A 62 -2.31 -3.60 -2.37
N LYS A 63 -1.68 -4.57 -3.02
CA LYS A 63 -2.04 -5.00 -4.37
C LYS A 63 -2.33 -6.50 -4.44
N ASN A 64 -3.46 -6.83 -5.05
CA ASN A 64 -3.82 -8.19 -5.42
C ASN A 64 -4.31 -8.15 -6.87
N ALA A 65 -3.39 -7.94 -7.80
CA ALA A 65 -3.68 -7.70 -9.21
C ALA A 65 -2.51 -8.22 -10.05
N LYS A 66 -2.65 -8.11 -11.38
CA LYS A 66 -1.58 -8.43 -12.30
C LYS A 66 -0.31 -7.69 -11.88
N PHE A 67 0.80 -8.42 -11.83
CA PHE A 67 2.06 -7.90 -11.32
C PHE A 67 2.68 -6.89 -12.29
N GLU A 68 2.62 -5.62 -11.94
CA GLU A 68 3.16 -4.51 -12.70
C GLU A 68 3.97 -3.61 -11.74
N PRO A 69 5.17 -4.05 -11.35
CA PRO A 69 5.90 -3.41 -10.25
C PRO A 69 6.23 -1.94 -10.52
N GLY A 70 6.58 -1.58 -11.75
CA GLY A 70 6.88 -0.18 -12.06
C GLY A 70 5.68 0.74 -11.88
N VAL A 71 4.50 0.28 -12.31
CA VAL A 71 3.25 1.01 -12.14
C VAL A 71 2.91 1.14 -10.65
N PHE A 72 3.04 0.04 -9.91
CA PHE A 72 2.74 0.03 -8.48
C PHE A 72 3.63 0.98 -7.70
N LEU A 73 4.93 0.99 -8.01
CA LEU A 73 5.87 1.89 -7.35
C LEU A 73 5.59 3.35 -7.68
N GLY A 74 5.20 3.63 -8.93
CA GLY A 74 4.81 4.98 -9.34
C GLY A 74 3.61 5.50 -8.53
N GLN A 75 2.62 4.66 -8.32
CA GLN A 75 1.45 5.00 -7.48
C GLN A 75 1.87 5.25 -6.04
N ALA A 76 2.72 4.40 -5.48
CA ALA A 76 3.17 4.53 -4.11
C ALA A 76 3.93 5.83 -3.87
N ILE A 77 4.72 6.28 -4.83
CA ILE A 77 5.44 7.55 -4.75
C ILE A 77 4.46 8.73 -4.65
N VAL A 78 3.45 8.75 -5.50
CA VAL A 78 2.42 9.80 -5.48
C VAL A 78 1.66 9.80 -4.16
N GLU A 79 1.28 8.62 -3.69
CA GLU A 79 0.54 8.46 -2.43
C GLU A 79 1.36 8.91 -1.22
N ARG A 80 2.65 8.62 -1.22
CA ARG A 80 3.58 9.10 -0.19
C ARG A 80 3.60 10.63 -0.15
N GLU A 81 3.71 11.26 -1.31
CA GLU A 81 3.73 12.72 -1.43
C GLU A 81 2.41 13.33 -0.94
N ASN A 82 1.29 12.75 -1.33
CA ASN A 82 -0.03 13.21 -0.90
C ASN A 82 -0.20 13.09 0.60
N PHE A 83 0.23 11.98 1.18
CA PHE A 83 0.15 11.75 2.62
C PHE A 83 0.93 12.83 3.39
N ALA A 84 2.17 13.08 2.99
CA ALA A 84 3.02 14.07 3.63
C ALA A 84 2.43 15.47 3.48
N LYS A 85 1.95 15.82 2.30
CA LYS A 85 1.35 17.13 2.00
C LYS A 85 0.11 17.38 2.85
N HIS A 86 -0.81 16.43 2.90
CA HIS A 86 -2.08 16.58 3.62
C HIS A 86 -1.88 16.75 5.13
N ARG A 87 -0.79 16.26 5.66
CA ARG A 87 -0.50 16.31 7.09
C ARG A 87 0.62 17.26 7.45
N SER A 88 1.08 18.05 6.49
CA SER A 88 2.18 19.03 6.69
C SER A 88 3.41 18.37 7.30
N LEU A 89 3.75 17.16 6.82
CA LEU A 89 4.91 16.41 7.27
C LEU A 89 6.09 16.65 6.34
N ASP A 90 7.30 16.51 6.89
CA ASP A 90 8.51 16.43 6.09
C ASP A 90 8.47 15.11 5.31
N ILE A 91 8.75 15.16 4.01
CA ILE A 91 8.72 13.97 3.16
C ILE A 91 9.71 12.90 3.65
N ASP A 92 10.78 13.30 4.30
CA ASP A 92 11.78 12.37 4.83
C ASP A 92 11.24 11.57 6.03
N ASP A 93 10.13 11.99 6.62
CA ASP A 93 9.47 11.27 7.71
C ASP A 93 8.44 10.27 7.21
N VAL A 94 8.23 10.17 5.90
CA VAL A 94 7.24 9.30 5.29
C VAL A 94 7.90 8.38 4.29
N ASP A 95 7.82 7.08 4.53
CA ASP A 95 8.21 6.06 3.56
C ASP A 95 6.98 5.44 2.91
N SER A 96 7.18 4.78 1.78
CA SER A 96 6.11 4.01 1.14
C SER A 96 6.65 2.70 0.61
N ILE A 97 5.79 1.68 0.66
CA ILE A 97 6.06 0.37 0.07
C ILE A 97 4.78 -0.13 -0.60
N VAL A 98 4.96 -1.07 -1.52
CA VAL A 98 3.85 -1.82 -2.10
C VAL A 98 3.92 -3.23 -1.57
N VAL A 99 2.80 -3.75 -1.06
CA VAL A 99 2.73 -5.13 -0.56
C VAL A 99 1.80 -5.91 -1.48
N VAL A 100 2.38 -6.86 -2.19
CA VAL A 100 1.69 -7.63 -3.23
C VAL A 100 1.39 -9.02 -2.71
N LYS A 101 0.13 -9.41 -2.77
CA LYS A 101 -0.29 -10.74 -2.34
C LYS A 101 0.42 -11.82 -3.14
N ARG A 102 0.92 -12.83 -2.44
CA ARG A 102 1.42 -14.05 -3.09
C ARG A 102 0.31 -15.09 -3.11
N ARG A 103 0.04 -15.60 -4.29
CA ARG A 103 -0.98 -16.62 -4.48
C ARG A 103 -0.69 -17.84 -3.61
N GLY A 104 -1.71 -18.29 -2.87
CA GLY A 104 -1.59 -19.48 -2.02
C GLY A 104 -0.80 -19.28 -0.74
N LYS A 105 -0.43 -18.05 -0.42
CA LYS A 105 0.31 -17.73 0.81
C LYS A 105 -0.47 -16.73 1.65
N ASN A 106 -0.20 -16.74 2.96
CA ASN A 106 -0.80 -15.75 3.84
C ASN A 106 -0.04 -14.41 3.75
N TRP A 107 -0.57 -13.39 4.43
CA TRP A 107 -0.04 -12.02 4.38
C TRP A 107 1.44 -11.92 4.76
N ARG A 108 1.92 -12.80 5.66
CA ARG A 108 3.31 -12.77 6.13
C ARG A 108 4.30 -13.16 5.03
N GLN A 109 3.82 -13.82 3.99
CA GLN A 109 4.63 -14.27 2.87
C GLN A 109 4.43 -13.42 1.62
N ALA A 110 3.77 -12.28 1.74
CA ALA A 110 3.56 -11.35 0.65
C ALA A 110 4.88 -10.76 0.15
N PHE A 111 4.88 -10.29 -1.09
CA PHE A 111 6.03 -9.56 -1.63
C PHE A 111 6.00 -8.12 -1.16
N VAL A 112 7.15 -7.57 -0.80
CA VAL A 112 7.31 -6.16 -0.53
C VAL A 112 8.14 -5.56 -1.67
N LEU A 113 7.57 -4.55 -2.33
CA LEU A 113 8.23 -3.82 -3.41
C LEU A 113 8.66 -2.45 -2.93
N THR A 114 9.90 -2.13 -3.20
CA THR A 114 10.44 -0.79 -2.99
C THR A 114 11.62 -0.62 -3.94
N THR A 115 12.18 0.58 -4.02
CA THR A 115 13.37 0.81 -4.82
C THR A 115 14.62 0.56 -3.98
N VAL A 116 15.73 0.30 -4.65
CA VAL A 116 17.03 0.18 -3.99
C VAL A 116 17.36 1.47 -3.22
N GLU A 117 17.11 2.61 -3.86
CA GLU A 117 17.32 3.91 -3.27
C GLU A 117 16.56 4.07 -1.95
N ASN A 118 15.28 3.73 -1.96
CA ASN A 118 14.43 3.83 -0.77
C ASN A 118 14.84 2.82 0.29
N PHE A 119 15.10 1.57 -0.12
CA PHE A 119 15.43 0.49 0.81
C PHE A 119 16.72 0.76 1.57
N LEU A 120 17.72 1.31 0.89
CA LEU A 120 19.03 1.58 1.49
C LEU A 120 19.16 3.00 2.03
N GLY A 121 18.15 3.84 1.86
CA GLY A 121 18.18 5.23 2.33
C GLY A 121 19.20 6.08 1.60
N LEU A 122 19.37 5.84 0.29
CA LEU A 122 20.32 6.62 -0.51
C LEU A 122 19.69 7.98 -0.87
N ASP A 123 20.54 8.98 -0.98
CA ASP A 123 20.07 10.29 -1.43
C ASP A 123 19.63 10.22 -2.89
N PRO A 124 18.51 10.85 -3.27
CA PRO A 124 18.06 10.91 -4.65
C PRO A 124 19.09 11.61 -5.55
N LYS A 125 19.22 11.07 -6.78
CA LYS A 125 20.10 11.67 -7.79
C LYS A 125 19.31 12.22 -8.94
#